data_983403c7ec92ad53c4cf925a56936169
#
_entry.id   983403c7ec92ad53c4cf925a56936169
#
_cell.length_a   1.000
_cell.length_b   1.000
_cell.length_c   1.000
_cell.angle_alpha   90.00
_cell.angle_beta   90.00
_cell.angle_gamma   90.00
#
_symmetry.space_group_name_H-M   'P 1'
#
loop_
_entity.id
_entity.type
_entity.pdbx_description
1 polymer ?
#
loop_
_entity_poly.entity_id
_entity_poly.type
_entity_poly.pdbx_seq_one_letter_code
_entity_poly.pdbx_strand_id
1 'polypeptide(L)'
;MRKGPTRSLYVPALALGIAALSGGLVTGTVLASARAQPPKLIHLTAPRPYVVAIMPGHGGFDPGAISPFNGLKEKNVTLAMGLDLRRDLEAHGVKVVMTRTTDTNVSIQRAEQIAKASQAAVLLSLWVNDWTDGSLEGATVFMPHASDQRLAQHLSVAMAAAIAPAGMGDRGTQLLPQLWVHAPMPAVTIEVGFMSNQQDSQLLAEASFRAVVAAGLTQGVLAYAPQIPGIDARLLAYQRAEARLHAVERAAALRQATLRQMAGWGPALLLLDLLLVLVMYRPLLWRVLRRLAPAATASLLALALAAGHLGGVGLDSAWRRITGSRATGLRRPRRPPRRPPASSPSRRPPKEWRGRSAAIHPRRVTEMVQPGESRRRSIYDDFSL
;
A
#
# COMPACT_ATOMS: atom_id res chain seq x y z
N MET A 1 92.02 6.53 9.85
CA MET A 1 90.81 6.69 9.01
C MET A 1 89.55 6.26 9.84
N ARG A 2 88.89 7.27 10.40
CA ARG A 2 87.61 7.00 11.15
C ARG A 2 86.39 7.17 10.18
N LYS A 3 85.77 6.07 9.82
CA LYS A 3 84.49 6.12 9.11
C LYS A 3 83.40 6.58 10.07
N GLY A 4 82.84 7.77 9.81
CA GLY A 4 81.67 8.26 10.54
C GLY A 4 80.39 7.48 10.25
N PRO A 5 79.46 7.49 11.17
CA PRO A 5 78.25 6.71 11.02
C PRO A 5 77.20 7.37 10.09
N THR A 6 77.11 6.88 8.85
CA THR A 6 76.02 7.23 7.93
C THR A 6 74.90 6.25 8.09
N ARG A 7 74.50 5.94 9.33
CA ARG A 7 73.32 5.08 9.59
C ARG A 7 72.24 5.94 10.20
N SER A 8 71.06 5.91 9.59
CA SER A 8 69.77 6.08 10.30
C SER A 8 68.86 7.27 9.99
N LEU A 9 69.00 7.96 8.85
CA LEU A 9 67.94 8.91 8.46
C LEU A 9 66.92 8.33 7.46
N TYR A 10 67.27 7.25 6.78
CA TYR A 10 66.39 6.64 5.75
C TYR A 10 65.30 5.76 6.35
N VAL A 11 65.55 5.07 7.45
CA VAL A 11 64.58 4.16 8.08
C VAL A 11 63.37 4.92 8.64
N PRO A 12 63.52 6.03 9.37
CA PRO A 12 62.35 6.78 9.85
C PRO A 12 61.59 7.51 8.73
N ALA A 13 62.25 7.94 7.67
CA ALA A 13 61.58 8.56 6.53
C ALA A 13 60.73 7.56 5.76
N LEU A 14 61.20 6.33 5.59
CA LEU A 14 60.46 5.24 4.96
C LEU A 14 59.26 4.84 5.81
N ALA A 15 59.40 4.75 7.14
CA ALA A 15 58.31 4.42 8.06
C ALA A 15 57.24 5.52 8.07
N LEU A 16 57.61 6.78 7.98
CA LEU A 16 56.67 7.89 7.85
C LEU A 16 55.89 7.86 6.53
N GLY A 17 56.57 7.55 5.43
CA GLY A 17 55.95 7.41 4.13
C GLY A 17 54.92 6.27 4.08
N ILE A 18 55.26 5.14 4.68
CA ILE A 18 54.35 3.98 4.77
C ILE A 18 53.14 4.27 5.68
N ALA A 19 53.32 4.93 6.81
CA ALA A 19 52.24 5.31 7.72
C ALA A 19 51.27 6.34 7.08
N ALA A 20 51.82 7.34 6.37
CA ALA A 20 51.02 8.34 5.67
C ALA A 20 50.23 7.75 4.49
N LEU A 21 50.87 6.82 3.73
CA LEU A 21 50.21 6.12 2.63
C LEU A 21 49.10 5.14 3.12
N SER A 22 49.37 4.41 4.19
CA SER A 22 48.38 3.47 4.77
C SER A 22 47.21 4.22 5.44
N GLY A 23 47.49 5.29 6.19
CA GLY A 23 46.45 6.15 6.76
C GLY A 23 45.59 6.84 5.70
N GLY A 24 46.20 7.38 4.63
CA GLY A 24 45.50 8.00 3.52
C GLY A 24 44.64 7.01 2.72
N LEU A 25 45.14 5.79 2.52
CA LEU A 25 44.39 4.73 1.81
C LEU A 25 43.16 4.24 2.62
N VAL A 26 43.33 4.04 3.92
CA VAL A 26 42.24 3.61 4.81
C VAL A 26 41.19 4.70 4.95
N THR A 27 41.55 5.94 5.16
CA THR A 27 40.62 7.07 5.25
C THR A 27 39.92 7.32 3.92
N GLY A 28 40.63 7.20 2.78
CA GLY A 28 40.03 7.32 1.46
C GLY A 28 38.97 6.26 1.15
N THR A 29 39.27 5.01 1.46
CA THR A 29 38.31 3.88 1.26
C THR A 29 37.11 3.96 2.19
N VAL A 30 37.28 4.36 3.45
CA VAL A 30 36.19 4.55 4.40
C VAL A 30 35.27 5.70 3.97
N LEU A 31 35.84 6.83 3.53
CA LEU A 31 35.07 7.98 3.03
C LEU A 31 34.30 7.64 1.73
N ALA A 32 34.93 6.91 0.80
CA ALA A 32 34.28 6.47 -0.43
C ALA A 32 33.12 5.52 -0.13
N SER A 33 33.33 4.57 0.77
CA SER A 33 32.29 3.61 1.19
C SER A 33 31.14 4.28 1.95
N ALA A 34 31.42 5.33 2.74
CA ALA A 34 30.40 6.08 3.46
C ALA A 34 29.53 6.95 2.53
N ARG A 35 30.02 7.29 1.32
CA ARG A 35 29.31 8.05 0.30
C ARG A 35 28.56 7.17 -0.69
N ALA A 36 28.83 5.86 -0.71
CA ALA A 36 28.12 4.93 -1.57
C ALA A 36 26.62 4.95 -1.28
N GLN A 37 25.80 5.14 -2.32
CA GLN A 37 24.35 5.05 -2.18
C GLN A 37 23.97 3.59 -1.93
N PRO A 38 22.95 3.34 -1.07
CA PRO A 38 22.43 1.99 -0.91
C PRO A 38 21.92 1.48 -2.25
N PRO A 39 22.02 0.17 -2.50
CA PRO A 39 21.51 -0.43 -3.73
C PRO A 39 20.02 -0.11 -3.88
N LYS A 40 19.62 0.29 -5.09
CA LYS A 40 18.22 0.55 -5.42
C LYS A 40 17.45 -0.78 -5.33
N LEU A 41 16.53 -0.87 -4.40
CA LEU A 41 15.79 -2.08 -4.14
C LEU A 41 14.65 -2.26 -5.14
N ILE A 42 14.43 -3.50 -5.56
CA ILE A 42 13.33 -3.86 -6.45
C ILE A 42 12.03 -3.83 -5.62
N HIS A 43 11.06 -3.05 -6.07
CA HIS A 43 9.73 -3.07 -5.45
C HIS A 43 9.03 -4.39 -5.80
N LEU A 44 8.76 -5.18 -4.77
CA LEU A 44 7.94 -6.36 -4.90
C LEU A 44 6.46 -5.94 -4.97
N THR A 45 5.72 -6.49 -5.93
CA THR A 45 4.28 -6.26 -6.02
C THR A 45 3.55 -7.34 -5.23
N ALA A 46 2.74 -6.94 -4.26
CA ALA A 46 1.94 -7.87 -3.48
C ALA A 46 0.93 -8.61 -4.38
N PRO A 47 0.81 -9.93 -4.26
CA PRO A 47 -0.27 -10.67 -4.90
C PRO A 47 -1.61 -10.14 -4.39
N ARG A 48 -2.55 -9.88 -5.31
CA ARG A 48 -3.90 -9.46 -4.91
C ARG A 48 -4.72 -10.71 -4.55
N PRO A 49 -5.52 -10.66 -3.47
CA PRO A 49 -6.46 -11.73 -3.19
C PRO A 49 -7.48 -11.83 -4.32
N TYR A 50 -7.93 -13.04 -4.62
CA TYR A 50 -9.07 -13.23 -5.52
C TYR A 50 -10.34 -12.90 -4.73
N VAL A 51 -11.12 -11.93 -5.20
CA VAL A 51 -12.32 -11.45 -4.52
C VAL A 51 -13.55 -11.90 -5.29
N VAL A 52 -14.48 -12.57 -4.62
CA VAL A 52 -15.80 -12.95 -5.15
C VAL A 52 -16.87 -12.13 -4.44
N ALA A 53 -17.70 -11.41 -5.19
CA ALA A 53 -18.90 -10.79 -4.66
C ALA A 53 -20.06 -11.78 -4.78
N ILE A 54 -20.86 -11.95 -3.71
CA ILE A 54 -22.05 -12.78 -3.69
C ILE A 54 -23.25 -11.89 -3.37
N MET A 55 -24.27 -11.94 -4.24
CA MET A 55 -25.55 -11.30 -4.02
C MET A 55 -26.62 -12.36 -3.80
N PRO A 56 -27.07 -12.61 -2.57
CA PRO A 56 -28.33 -13.31 -2.33
C PRO A 56 -29.51 -12.44 -2.76
N GLY A 57 -30.32 -12.91 -3.68
CA GLY A 57 -31.50 -12.20 -4.18
C GLY A 57 -32.53 -11.92 -3.10
N HIS A 58 -33.40 -10.91 -3.31
CA HIS A 58 -34.48 -10.47 -2.41
C HIS A 58 -33.99 -10.07 -1.00
N GLY A 59 -34.91 -10.00 -0.04
CA GLY A 59 -34.59 -9.69 1.37
C GLY A 59 -35.45 -8.58 1.95
N GLY A 60 -35.50 -8.49 3.28
CA GLY A 60 -36.32 -7.53 4.01
C GLY A 60 -37.81 -7.65 3.70
N PHE A 61 -38.40 -6.58 3.17
CA PHE A 61 -39.80 -6.52 2.78
C PHE A 61 -40.11 -7.34 1.52
N ASP A 62 -39.12 -7.67 0.72
CA ASP A 62 -39.25 -8.44 -0.50
C ASP A 62 -38.97 -9.93 -0.23
N PRO A 63 -40.00 -10.79 -0.16
CA PRO A 63 -39.82 -12.21 0.09
C PRO A 63 -39.30 -13.00 -1.11
N GLY A 64 -39.37 -12.45 -2.32
CA GLY A 64 -39.23 -13.19 -3.57
C GLY A 64 -40.37 -14.18 -3.78
N ALA A 65 -40.15 -15.20 -4.56
CA ALA A 65 -41.09 -16.29 -4.75
C ALA A 65 -41.39 -17.03 -3.43
N ILE A 66 -42.63 -17.47 -3.29
CA ILE A 66 -43.07 -18.27 -2.13
C ILE A 66 -43.61 -19.59 -2.64
N SER A 67 -42.97 -20.68 -2.25
CA SER A 67 -43.41 -22.01 -2.66
C SER A 67 -44.88 -22.30 -2.19
N PRO A 68 -45.75 -22.72 -3.11
CA PRO A 68 -47.10 -23.09 -2.76
C PRO A 68 -47.19 -24.43 -2.00
N PHE A 69 -46.08 -25.20 -1.94
CA PHE A 69 -46.08 -26.55 -1.35
C PHE A 69 -45.63 -26.54 0.11
N ASN A 70 -44.71 -25.67 0.50
CA ASN A 70 -44.12 -25.67 1.84
C ASN A 70 -43.97 -24.27 2.46
N GLY A 71 -44.39 -23.21 1.74
CA GLY A 71 -44.30 -21.83 2.23
C GLY A 71 -42.87 -21.26 2.29
N LEU A 72 -41.89 -21.96 1.70
CA LEU A 72 -40.50 -21.53 1.64
C LEU A 72 -40.42 -20.20 0.88
N LYS A 73 -39.69 -19.24 1.45
CA LYS A 73 -39.45 -17.91 0.83
C LYS A 73 -38.10 -17.88 0.16
N GLU A 74 -38.05 -17.41 -1.07
CA GLU A 74 -36.80 -17.32 -1.85
C GLU A 74 -35.72 -16.56 -1.13
N LYS A 75 -36.03 -15.42 -0.50
CA LYS A 75 -35.04 -14.63 0.26
C LYS A 75 -34.28 -15.41 1.34
N ASN A 76 -34.92 -16.43 1.93
CA ASN A 76 -34.30 -17.27 2.96
C ASN A 76 -33.37 -18.31 2.32
N VAL A 77 -33.78 -18.87 1.19
CA VAL A 77 -33.01 -19.87 0.44
C VAL A 77 -31.72 -19.22 -0.10
N THR A 78 -31.86 -18.07 -0.78
CA THR A 78 -30.74 -17.36 -1.39
C THR A 78 -29.73 -16.89 -0.36
N LEU A 79 -30.20 -16.41 0.82
CA LEU A 79 -29.33 -16.05 1.91
C LEU A 79 -28.56 -17.25 2.47
N ALA A 80 -29.25 -18.36 2.71
CA ALA A 80 -28.63 -19.57 3.22
C ALA A 80 -27.59 -20.13 2.26
N MET A 81 -27.93 -20.28 0.96
CA MET A 81 -26.97 -20.69 -0.07
C MET A 81 -25.77 -19.74 -0.17
N GLY A 82 -26.01 -18.43 -0.10
CA GLY A 82 -24.94 -17.43 -0.14
C GLY A 82 -23.97 -17.54 1.03
N LEU A 83 -24.49 -17.81 2.24
CA LEU A 83 -23.66 -18.01 3.44
C LEU A 83 -22.86 -19.32 3.37
N ASP A 84 -23.44 -20.38 2.85
CA ASP A 84 -22.75 -21.65 2.63
C ASP A 84 -21.64 -21.49 1.57
N LEU A 85 -21.96 -20.85 0.43
CA LEU A 85 -20.99 -20.56 -0.63
C LEU A 85 -19.84 -19.68 -0.14
N ARG A 86 -20.15 -18.68 0.69
CA ARG A 86 -19.11 -17.85 1.31
C ARG A 86 -18.15 -18.69 2.13
N ARG A 87 -18.70 -19.52 3.05
CA ARG A 87 -17.90 -20.39 3.93
C ARG A 87 -16.96 -21.29 3.10
N ASP A 88 -17.50 -21.91 2.06
CA ASP A 88 -16.77 -22.87 1.24
C ASP A 88 -15.67 -22.17 0.40
N LEU A 89 -15.96 -21.01 -0.19
CA LEU A 89 -14.94 -20.19 -0.91
C LEU A 89 -13.85 -19.67 0.02
N GLU A 90 -14.22 -19.17 1.20
CA GLU A 90 -13.24 -18.68 2.20
C GLU A 90 -12.32 -19.81 2.68
N ALA A 91 -12.81 -21.05 2.80
CA ALA A 91 -11.98 -22.22 3.10
C ALA A 91 -10.92 -22.53 2.01
N HIS A 92 -11.12 -22.04 0.79
CA HIS A 92 -10.18 -22.14 -0.33
C HIS A 92 -9.32 -20.88 -0.53
N GLY A 93 -9.28 -19.95 0.45
CA GLY A 93 -8.46 -18.74 0.39
C GLY A 93 -9.04 -17.63 -0.50
N VAL A 94 -10.31 -17.73 -0.89
CA VAL A 94 -11.01 -16.68 -1.63
C VAL A 94 -11.50 -15.61 -0.66
N LYS A 95 -11.27 -14.34 -0.96
CA LYS A 95 -11.91 -13.26 -0.23
C LYS A 95 -13.33 -13.08 -0.72
N VAL A 96 -14.32 -13.23 0.18
CA VAL A 96 -15.74 -13.08 -0.19
C VAL A 96 -16.30 -11.77 0.34
N VAL A 97 -17.10 -11.10 -0.49
CA VAL A 97 -17.88 -9.92 -0.13
C VAL A 97 -19.36 -10.22 -0.41
N MET A 98 -20.14 -10.30 0.67
CA MET A 98 -21.59 -10.47 0.57
C MET A 98 -22.28 -9.13 0.43
N THR A 99 -23.28 -9.01 -0.45
CA THR A 99 -24.10 -7.78 -0.53
C THR A 99 -25.05 -7.66 0.66
N ARG A 100 -25.48 -8.79 1.22
CA ARG A 100 -26.23 -8.90 2.49
C ARG A 100 -25.84 -10.19 3.23
N THR A 101 -25.83 -10.11 4.56
CA THR A 101 -25.60 -11.26 5.46
C THR A 101 -26.76 -11.48 6.42
N THR A 102 -27.79 -10.67 6.31
CA THR A 102 -29.01 -10.71 7.11
C THR A 102 -30.22 -10.53 6.19
N ASP A 103 -31.42 -10.58 6.76
CA ASP A 103 -32.69 -10.37 6.02
C ASP A 103 -32.91 -8.87 5.73
N THR A 104 -32.14 -8.34 4.79
CA THR A 104 -32.22 -6.94 4.29
C THR A 104 -32.34 -6.93 2.78
N ASN A 105 -33.12 -5.99 2.22
CA ASN A 105 -33.21 -5.80 0.78
C ASN A 105 -32.00 -5.01 0.25
N VAL A 106 -31.41 -5.49 -0.84
CA VAL A 106 -30.30 -4.81 -1.54
C VAL A 106 -30.62 -4.79 -3.02
N SER A 107 -30.76 -3.60 -3.60
CA SER A 107 -31.01 -3.46 -5.03
C SER A 107 -29.82 -3.94 -5.88
N ILE A 108 -30.10 -4.29 -7.13
CA ILE A 108 -29.09 -4.72 -8.11
C ILE A 108 -27.99 -3.65 -8.24
N GLN A 109 -28.35 -2.38 -8.40
CA GLN A 109 -27.39 -1.27 -8.51
C GLN A 109 -26.52 -1.14 -7.26
N ARG A 110 -27.10 -1.39 -6.07
CA ARG A 110 -26.32 -1.36 -4.83
C ARG A 110 -25.37 -2.56 -4.75
N ALA A 111 -25.77 -3.71 -5.22
CA ALA A 111 -24.91 -4.90 -5.29
C ALA A 111 -23.73 -4.69 -6.24
N GLU A 112 -23.96 -4.11 -7.42
CA GLU A 112 -22.90 -3.72 -8.35
C GLU A 112 -21.90 -2.73 -7.72
N GLN A 113 -22.39 -1.72 -7.00
CA GLN A 113 -21.54 -0.77 -6.30
C GLN A 113 -20.67 -1.45 -5.24
N ILE A 114 -21.24 -2.39 -4.47
CA ILE A 114 -20.50 -3.17 -3.46
C ILE A 114 -19.42 -4.03 -4.14
N ALA A 115 -19.77 -4.73 -5.21
CA ALA A 115 -18.84 -5.56 -5.98
C ALA A 115 -17.69 -4.72 -6.57
N LYS A 116 -18.00 -3.58 -7.17
CA LYS A 116 -17.02 -2.64 -7.71
C LYS A 116 -16.11 -2.07 -6.63
N ALA A 117 -16.67 -1.61 -5.51
CA ALA A 117 -15.90 -1.03 -4.40
C ALA A 117 -14.96 -2.04 -3.74
N SER A 118 -15.36 -3.32 -3.71
CA SER A 118 -14.54 -4.42 -3.18
C SER A 118 -13.48 -4.92 -4.17
N GLN A 119 -13.45 -4.37 -5.39
CA GLN A 119 -12.60 -4.86 -6.49
C GLN A 119 -12.83 -6.35 -6.78
N ALA A 120 -14.08 -6.80 -6.74
CA ALA A 120 -14.44 -8.18 -7.01
C ALA A 120 -13.99 -8.59 -8.42
N ALA A 121 -13.42 -9.79 -8.53
CA ALA A 121 -13.04 -10.40 -9.79
C ALA A 121 -14.24 -10.96 -10.54
N VAL A 122 -15.28 -11.38 -9.80
CA VAL A 122 -16.57 -11.89 -10.33
C VAL A 122 -17.71 -11.51 -9.37
N LEU A 123 -18.92 -11.40 -9.92
CA LEU A 123 -20.17 -11.20 -9.15
C LEU A 123 -21.10 -12.40 -9.41
N LEU A 124 -21.44 -13.10 -8.33
CA LEU A 124 -22.37 -14.24 -8.35
C LEU A 124 -23.67 -13.83 -7.68
N SER A 125 -24.76 -13.80 -8.43
CA SER A 125 -26.08 -13.49 -7.93
C SER A 125 -26.89 -14.78 -7.79
N LEU A 126 -27.45 -15.04 -6.60
CA LEU A 126 -28.16 -16.27 -6.27
C LEU A 126 -29.67 -16.01 -6.20
N TRP A 127 -30.43 -16.78 -6.94
CA TRP A 127 -31.86 -16.67 -7.06
C TRP A 127 -32.51 -18.07 -7.12
N VAL A 128 -33.82 -18.12 -7.06
CA VAL A 128 -34.65 -19.30 -7.33
C VAL A 128 -35.74 -18.89 -8.31
N ASN A 129 -35.91 -19.64 -9.35
CA ASN A 129 -36.90 -19.35 -10.36
C ASN A 129 -38.35 -19.57 -9.84
N ASP A 130 -39.31 -18.94 -10.47
CA ASP A 130 -40.73 -19.17 -10.26
C ASP A 130 -41.47 -18.97 -11.59
N TRP A 131 -42.42 -19.86 -11.90
CA TRP A 131 -43.19 -19.78 -13.13
C TRP A 131 -44.58 -20.29 -12.93
N THR A 132 -45.51 -19.87 -13.80
CA THR A 132 -46.92 -20.35 -13.74
C THR A 132 -47.06 -21.81 -14.08
N ASP A 133 -46.17 -22.38 -14.90
CA ASP A 133 -46.07 -23.78 -15.19
C ASP A 133 -45.23 -24.51 -14.14
N GLY A 134 -45.88 -25.17 -13.20
CA GLY A 134 -45.21 -25.92 -12.12
C GLY A 134 -44.45 -27.16 -12.59
N SER A 135 -44.53 -27.54 -13.87
CA SER A 135 -43.74 -28.65 -14.44
C SER A 135 -42.30 -28.24 -14.75
N LEU A 136 -41.99 -26.92 -14.82
CA LEU A 136 -40.62 -26.44 -15.02
C LEU A 136 -39.79 -26.71 -13.79
N GLU A 137 -38.63 -27.31 -14.01
CA GLU A 137 -37.67 -27.72 -12.98
C GLU A 137 -36.24 -27.43 -13.36
N GLY A 138 -35.32 -27.52 -12.42
CA GLY A 138 -33.87 -27.50 -12.65
C GLY A 138 -33.23 -26.13 -12.59
N ALA A 139 -31.91 -26.13 -12.54
CA ALA A 139 -31.09 -24.95 -12.35
C ALA A 139 -30.62 -24.34 -13.68
N THR A 140 -30.48 -23.00 -13.72
CA THR A 140 -30.02 -22.25 -14.89
C THR A 140 -28.97 -21.24 -14.45
N VAL A 141 -27.95 -21.03 -15.26
CA VAL A 141 -27.01 -19.91 -15.07
C VAL A 141 -27.19 -18.89 -16.20
N PHE A 142 -27.69 -17.72 -15.87
CA PHE A 142 -27.87 -16.63 -16.80
C PHE A 142 -26.63 -15.74 -16.84
N MET A 143 -26.27 -15.24 -18.03
CA MET A 143 -25.19 -14.29 -18.24
C MET A 143 -25.69 -13.04 -18.96
N PRO A 144 -25.29 -11.82 -18.54
CA PRO A 144 -25.69 -10.58 -19.20
C PRO A 144 -24.98 -10.35 -20.52
N HIS A 145 -23.75 -10.82 -20.64
CA HIS A 145 -22.90 -10.63 -21.82
C HIS A 145 -22.30 -11.94 -22.31
N ALA A 146 -22.05 -12.05 -23.61
CA ALA A 146 -21.36 -13.21 -24.17
C ALA A 146 -19.92 -13.37 -23.62
N SER A 147 -19.29 -12.29 -23.17
CA SER A 147 -17.99 -12.32 -22.49
C SER A 147 -17.99 -13.11 -21.18
N ASP A 148 -19.15 -13.25 -20.54
CA ASP A 148 -19.31 -13.93 -19.26
C ASP A 148 -19.54 -15.45 -19.42
N GLN A 149 -19.64 -15.92 -20.68
CA GLN A 149 -19.91 -17.32 -21.01
C GLN A 149 -18.96 -18.28 -20.32
N ARG A 150 -17.68 -17.98 -20.26
CA ARG A 150 -16.69 -18.85 -19.61
C ARG A 150 -17.01 -19.03 -18.11
N LEU A 151 -17.34 -17.95 -17.40
CA LEU A 151 -17.75 -18.02 -15.99
C LEU A 151 -19.03 -18.84 -15.84
N ALA A 152 -20.06 -18.52 -16.63
CA ALA A 152 -21.34 -19.21 -16.60
C ALA A 152 -21.21 -20.72 -16.85
N GLN A 153 -20.43 -21.13 -17.84
CA GLN A 153 -20.20 -22.54 -18.16
C GLN A 153 -19.50 -23.31 -17.03
N HIS A 154 -18.44 -22.74 -16.41
CA HIS A 154 -17.76 -23.40 -15.31
C HIS A 154 -18.69 -23.61 -14.11
N LEU A 155 -19.53 -22.60 -13.80
CA LEU A 155 -20.50 -22.68 -12.70
C LEU A 155 -21.61 -23.69 -13.02
N SER A 156 -22.22 -23.62 -14.22
CA SER A 156 -23.29 -24.51 -14.62
C SER A 156 -22.82 -25.97 -14.61
N VAL A 157 -21.70 -26.30 -15.24
CA VAL A 157 -21.19 -27.68 -15.30
C VAL A 157 -20.89 -28.23 -13.90
N ALA A 158 -20.25 -27.46 -13.03
CA ALA A 158 -19.89 -27.93 -11.70
C ALA A 158 -21.14 -28.05 -10.78
N MET A 159 -22.08 -27.10 -10.89
CA MET A 159 -23.35 -27.15 -10.16
C MET A 159 -24.18 -28.35 -10.63
N ALA A 160 -24.35 -28.55 -11.95
CA ALA A 160 -25.07 -29.66 -12.51
C ALA A 160 -24.54 -31.01 -12.02
N ALA A 161 -23.22 -31.20 -12.02
CA ALA A 161 -22.61 -32.43 -11.49
C ALA A 161 -22.92 -32.65 -9.99
N ALA A 162 -23.03 -31.58 -9.21
CA ALA A 162 -23.31 -31.66 -7.78
C ALA A 162 -24.79 -31.97 -7.49
N ILE A 163 -25.72 -31.35 -8.23
CA ILE A 163 -27.17 -31.47 -7.95
C ILE A 163 -27.84 -32.69 -8.60
N ALA A 164 -27.24 -33.23 -9.67
CA ALA A 164 -27.79 -34.40 -10.39
C ALA A 164 -28.08 -35.60 -9.50
N PRO A 165 -27.25 -36.00 -8.51
CA PRO A 165 -27.58 -37.12 -7.63
C PRO A 165 -28.82 -36.91 -6.76
N ALA A 166 -29.22 -35.66 -6.52
CA ALA A 166 -30.46 -35.33 -5.82
C ALA A 166 -31.70 -35.30 -6.74
N GLY A 167 -31.49 -35.44 -8.05
CA GLY A 167 -32.55 -35.46 -9.05
C GLY A 167 -33.00 -34.08 -9.55
N MET A 168 -32.29 -33.01 -9.23
CA MET A 168 -32.55 -31.70 -9.84
C MET A 168 -31.88 -31.62 -11.23
N GLY A 169 -32.64 -31.17 -12.23
CA GLY A 169 -32.19 -31.01 -13.59
C GLY A 169 -31.21 -29.83 -13.80
N ASP A 170 -30.45 -29.88 -14.89
CA ASP A 170 -29.65 -28.77 -15.37
C ASP A 170 -30.24 -28.23 -16.68
N ARG A 171 -30.50 -26.93 -16.72
CA ARG A 171 -30.98 -26.19 -17.91
C ARG A 171 -29.85 -25.44 -18.63
N GLY A 172 -28.61 -25.59 -18.18
CA GLY A 172 -27.43 -25.02 -18.77
C GLY A 172 -27.30 -23.53 -18.58
N THR A 173 -26.64 -22.88 -19.56
CA THR A 173 -26.38 -21.43 -19.54
C THR A 173 -27.23 -20.71 -20.57
N GLN A 174 -27.75 -19.52 -20.21
CA GLN A 174 -28.57 -18.70 -21.10
C GLN A 174 -28.10 -17.24 -21.10
N LEU A 175 -28.16 -16.57 -22.26
CA LEU A 175 -27.85 -15.16 -22.39
C LEU A 175 -29.10 -14.35 -22.03
N LEU A 176 -28.97 -13.46 -21.02
CA LEU A 176 -30.04 -12.57 -20.58
C LEU A 176 -29.46 -11.13 -20.45
N PRO A 177 -29.42 -10.35 -21.54
CA PRO A 177 -28.69 -9.07 -21.62
C PRO A 177 -29.18 -7.97 -20.68
N GLN A 178 -30.38 -8.11 -20.10
CA GLN A 178 -30.97 -7.11 -19.21
C GLN A 178 -30.42 -7.16 -17.79
N LEU A 179 -29.75 -8.26 -17.40
CA LEU A 179 -29.16 -8.41 -16.08
C LEU A 179 -27.73 -7.87 -16.03
N TRP A 180 -27.39 -7.17 -14.98
CA TRP A 180 -26.03 -6.72 -14.64
C TRP A 180 -25.37 -5.86 -15.73
N VAL A 181 -26.13 -5.07 -16.46
CA VAL A 181 -25.67 -4.27 -17.63
C VAL A 181 -24.50 -3.36 -17.29
N HIS A 182 -24.37 -2.92 -16.04
CA HIS A 182 -23.35 -1.98 -15.58
C HIS A 182 -22.25 -2.61 -14.72
N ALA A 183 -22.27 -3.93 -14.50
CA ALA A 183 -21.23 -4.62 -13.73
C ALA A 183 -19.87 -4.54 -14.46
N PRO A 184 -18.82 -3.95 -13.85
CA PRO A 184 -17.52 -3.80 -14.50
C PRO A 184 -16.65 -5.06 -14.44
N MET A 185 -17.18 -6.15 -13.88
CA MET A 185 -16.55 -7.47 -13.78
C MET A 185 -17.46 -8.53 -14.37
N PRO A 186 -16.95 -9.73 -14.71
CA PRO A 186 -17.79 -10.86 -15.08
C PRO A 186 -18.86 -11.14 -14.02
N ALA A 187 -20.12 -11.24 -14.46
CA ALA A 187 -21.28 -11.39 -13.60
C ALA A 187 -22.22 -12.44 -14.13
N VAL A 188 -22.83 -13.20 -13.24
CA VAL A 188 -23.85 -14.21 -13.58
C VAL A 188 -24.99 -14.18 -12.56
N THR A 189 -26.17 -14.57 -13.03
CA THR A 189 -27.33 -14.88 -12.20
C THR A 189 -27.54 -16.38 -12.20
N ILE A 190 -27.53 -16.98 -11.02
CA ILE A 190 -27.67 -18.42 -10.82
C ILE A 190 -29.05 -18.67 -10.23
N GLU A 191 -29.92 -19.29 -10.99
CA GLU A 191 -31.24 -19.68 -10.55
C GLU A 191 -31.27 -21.18 -10.26
N VAL A 192 -31.45 -21.52 -8.97
CA VAL A 192 -31.34 -22.88 -8.49
C VAL A 192 -32.73 -23.45 -8.30
N GLY A 193 -33.26 -24.11 -9.36
CA GLY A 193 -34.57 -24.72 -9.32
C GLY A 193 -35.72 -23.71 -9.37
N PHE A 194 -36.97 -24.23 -9.21
CA PHE A 194 -38.21 -23.47 -9.27
C PHE A 194 -39.00 -23.58 -7.97
N MET A 195 -39.43 -22.45 -7.39
CA MET A 195 -40.32 -22.43 -6.23
C MET A 195 -41.71 -23.01 -6.56
N SER A 196 -42.13 -22.86 -7.82
CA SER A 196 -43.36 -23.41 -8.38
C SER A 196 -43.32 -24.90 -8.70
N ASN A 197 -42.15 -25.53 -8.64
CA ASN A 197 -41.99 -26.97 -8.79
C ASN A 197 -41.94 -27.68 -7.42
N GLN A 198 -42.70 -28.74 -7.23
CA GLN A 198 -42.81 -29.42 -5.95
C GLN A 198 -41.48 -30.07 -5.52
N GLN A 199 -40.80 -30.77 -6.44
CA GLN A 199 -39.56 -31.46 -6.15
C GLN A 199 -38.42 -30.46 -5.85
N ASP A 200 -38.25 -29.44 -6.70
CA ASP A 200 -37.24 -28.40 -6.52
C ASP A 200 -37.42 -27.66 -5.19
N SER A 201 -38.67 -27.30 -4.89
CA SER A 201 -39.03 -26.60 -3.65
C SER A 201 -38.77 -27.46 -2.39
N GLN A 202 -38.99 -28.79 -2.45
CA GLN A 202 -38.63 -29.68 -1.36
C GLN A 202 -37.13 -29.80 -1.18
N LEU A 203 -36.37 -29.96 -2.26
CA LEU A 203 -34.87 -29.98 -2.21
C LEU A 203 -34.33 -28.67 -1.64
N LEU A 204 -34.85 -27.53 -2.09
CA LEU A 204 -34.39 -26.21 -1.63
C LEU A 204 -34.69 -25.96 -0.13
N ALA A 205 -35.69 -26.63 0.45
CA ALA A 205 -35.97 -26.58 1.88
C ALA A 205 -34.86 -27.28 2.71
N GLU A 206 -34.14 -28.25 2.14
CA GLU A 206 -33.11 -29.01 2.84
C GLU A 206 -31.77 -28.26 2.92
N ALA A 207 -31.22 -28.13 4.13
CA ALA A 207 -29.92 -27.50 4.32
C ALA A 207 -28.80 -28.29 3.65
N SER A 208 -28.88 -29.61 3.67
CA SER A 208 -27.93 -30.51 3.00
C SER A 208 -27.87 -30.27 1.50
N PHE A 209 -29.02 -30.10 0.84
CA PHE A 209 -29.06 -29.81 -0.58
C PHE A 209 -28.47 -28.43 -0.91
N ARG A 210 -28.77 -27.38 -0.13
CA ARG A 210 -28.20 -26.06 -0.31
C ARG A 210 -26.66 -26.08 -0.14
N ALA A 211 -26.14 -26.89 0.77
CA ALA A 211 -24.69 -27.09 0.92
C ALA A 211 -24.08 -27.79 -0.31
N VAL A 212 -24.77 -28.75 -0.92
CA VAL A 212 -24.36 -29.40 -2.17
C VAL A 212 -24.29 -28.39 -3.32
N VAL A 213 -25.28 -27.50 -3.45
CA VAL A 213 -25.28 -26.41 -4.42
C VAL A 213 -24.07 -25.50 -4.19
N ALA A 214 -23.83 -25.08 -2.96
CA ALA A 214 -22.67 -24.22 -2.59
C ALA A 214 -21.33 -24.88 -2.94
N ALA A 215 -21.19 -26.16 -2.64
CA ALA A 215 -19.98 -26.92 -3.01
C ALA A 215 -19.78 -26.99 -4.53
N GLY A 216 -20.84 -27.25 -5.29
CA GLY A 216 -20.80 -27.25 -6.77
C GLY A 216 -20.37 -25.90 -7.32
N LEU A 217 -20.97 -24.81 -6.85
CA LEU A 217 -20.61 -23.44 -7.25
C LEU A 217 -19.16 -23.09 -6.85
N THR A 218 -18.71 -23.56 -5.69
CA THR A 218 -17.29 -23.40 -5.28
C THR A 218 -16.34 -24.07 -6.26
N GLN A 219 -16.63 -25.32 -6.66
CA GLN A 219 -15.83 -26.00 -7.68
C GLN A 219 -15.84 -25.27 -9.02
N GLY A 220 -17.00 -24.72 -9.41
CA GLY A 220 -17.11 -23.90 -10.63
C GLY A 220 -16.23 -22.64 -10.58
N VAL A 221 -16.18 -21.92 -9.44
CA VAL A 221 -15.29 -20.77 -9.25
C VAL A 221 -13.82 -21.19 -9.31
N LEU A 222 -13.44 -22.28 -8.66
CA LEU A 222 -12.06 -22.79 -8.66
C LEU A 222 -11.62 -23.24 -10.07
N ALA A 223 -12.51 -23.85 -10.82
CA ALA A 223 -12.26 -24.23 -12.21
C ALA A 223 -12.13 -23.01 -13.15
N TYR A 224 -12.95 -21.98 -12.92
CA TYR A 224 -12.87 -20.72 -13.65
C TYR A 224 -11.57 -19.97 -13.35
N ALA A 225 -11.09 -19.98 -12.11
CA ALA A 225 -9.94 -19.26 -11.62
C ALA A 225 -8.89 -20.19 -10.98
N PRO A 226 -8.16 -20.99 -11.79
CA PRO A 226 -7.24 -22.02 -11.29
C PRO A 226 -6.03 -21.47 -10.53
N GLN A 227 -5.82 -20.17 -10.55
CA GLN A 227 -4.79 -19.49 -9.75
C GLN A 227 -5.12 -19.40 -8.26
N ILE A 228 -6.39 -19.59 -7.84
CA ILE A 228 -6.85 -19.44 -6.45
C ILE A 228 -6.05 -20.35 -5.49
N PRO A 229 -5.90 -21.65 -5.73
CA PRO A 229 -5.22 -22.56 -4.81
C PRO A 229 -3.74 -22.20 -4.51
N GLY A 230 -3.15 -21.31 -5.29
CA GLY A 230 -1.76 -20.88 -5.07
C GLY A 230 -1.61 -19.47 -4.48
N ILE A 231 -2.69 -18.76 -4.22
CA ILE A 231 -2.63 -17.35 -3.78
C ILE A 231 -2.00 -17.23 -2.39
N ASP A 232 -2.39 -18.07 -1.43
CA ASP A 232 -1.85 -18.03 -0.07
C ASP A 232 -0.36 -18.35 -0.04
N ALA A 233 0.09 -19.35 -0.82
CA ALA A 233 1.50 -19.68 -0.94
C ALA A 233 2.30 -18.50 -1.53
N ARG A 234 1.76 -17.82 -2.54
CA ARG A 234 2.37 -16.64 -3.16
C ARG A 234 2.39 -15.45 -2.18
N LEU A 235 1.33 -15.24 -1.43
CA LEU A 235 1.25 -14.19 -0.42
C LEU A 235 2.29 -14.42 0.69
N LEU A 236 2.39 -15.65 1.18
CA LEU A 236 3.40 -16.03 2.18
C LEU A 236 4.83 -15.87 1.63
N ALA A 237 5.07 -16.28 0.38
CA ALA A 237 6.35 -16.08 -0.28
C ALA A 237 6.69 -14.58 -0.43
N TYR A 238 5.71 -13.76 -0.80
CA TYR A 238 5.84 -12.32 -0.87
C TYR A 238 6.22 -11.71 0.49
N GLN A 239 5.48 -12.04 1.56
CA GLN A 239 5.76 -11.54 2.91
C GLN A 239 7.18 -11.93 3.39
N ARG A 240 7.60 -13.15 3.12
CA ARG A 240 8.98 -13.61 3.44
C ARG A 240 10.03 -12.83 2.63
N ALA A 241 9.77 -12.57 1.36
CA ALA A 241 10.68 -11.79 0.51
C ALA A 241 10.76 -10.33 0.98
N GLU A 242 9.63 -9.73 1.32
CA GLU A 242 9.54 -8.36 1.86
C GLU A 242 10.29 -8.24 3.20
N ALA A 243 10.09 -9.20 4.12
CA ALA A 243 10.82 -9.23 5.39
C ALA A 243 12.33 -9.35 5.20
N ARG A 244 12.80 -10.17 4.24
CA ARG A 244 14.22 -10.28 3.86
C ARG A 244 14.76 -8.96 3.31
N LEU A 245 13.98 -8.31 2.44
CA LEU A 245 14.34 -7.03 1.85
C LEU A 245 14.56 -5.98 2.94
N HIS A 246 13.61 -5.82 3.85
CA HIS A 246 13.73 -4.90 4.98
C HIS A 246 14.88 -5.25 5.95
N ALA A 247 15.24 -6.54 6.08
CA ALA A 247 16.41 -6.95 6.85
C ALA A 247 17.71 -6.49 6.19
N VAL A 248 17.81 -6.64 4.86
CA VAL A 248 18.97 -6.18 4.08
C VAL A 248 19.09 -4.64 4.13
N GLU A 249 17.99 -3.92 3.99
CA GLU A 249 17.96 -2.45 4.12
C GLU A 249 18.48 -1.98 5.48
N ARG A 250 17.97 -2.58 6.55
CA ARG A 250 18.40 -2.26 7.91
C ARG A 250 19.88 -2.56 8.11
N ALA A 251 20.37 -3.69 7.62
CA ALA A 251 21.79 -4.05 7.70
C ALA A 251 22.67 -3.06 6.90
N ALA A 252 22.24 -2.67 5.71
CA ALA A 252 22.94 -1.68 4.89
C ALA A 252 22.97 -0.29 5.57
N ALA A 253 21.84 0.14 6.14
CA ALA A 253 21.76 1.41 6.87
C ALA A 253 22.66 1.42 8.12
N LEU A 254 22.70 0.34 8.89
CA LEU A 254 23.60 0.19 10.04
C LEU A 254 25.06 0.23 9.61
N ARG A 255 25.43 -0.53 8.57
CA ARG A 255 26.78 -0.52 8.02
C ARG A 255 27.19 0.89 7.56
N GLN A 256 26.30 1.60 6.88
CA GLN A 256 26.57 2.96 6.43
C GLN A 256 26.71 3.94 7.60
N ALA A 257 25.89 3.81 8.66
CA ALA A 257 26.00 4.61 9.88
C ALA A 257 27.35 4.38 10.57
N THR A 258 27.78 3.11 10.71
CA THR A 258 29.09 2.75 11.30
C THR A 258 30.23 3.35 10.47
N LEU A 259 30.19 3.24 9.14
CA LEU A 259 31.22 3.81 8.26
C LEU A 259 31.27 5.33 8.37
N ARG A 260 30.13 6.02 8.46
CA ARG A 260 30.08 7.48 8.69
C ARG A 260 30.69 7.87 10.03
N GLN A 261 30.39 7.11 11.08
CA GLN A 261 30.97 7.33 12.40
C GLN A 261 32.48 7.14 12.38
N MET A 262 33.00 6.08 11.76
CA MET A 262 34.43 5.85 11.60
C MET A 262 35.11 6.97 10.77
N ALA A 263 34.46 7.43 9.71
CA ALA A 263 34.97 8.55 8.91
C ALA A 263 35.06 9.85 9.70
N GLY A 264 34.17 10.07 10.67
CA GLY A 264 34.23 11.23 11.58
C GLY A 264 35.45 11.24 12.48
N TRP A 265 36.05 10.09 12.80
CA TRP A 265 37.30 9.99 13.59
C TRP A 265 38.56 10.21 12.77
N GLY A 266 38.47 10.19 11.43
CA GLY A 266 39.62 10.34 10.54
C GLY A 266 40.49 11.59 10.84
N PRO A 267 39.91 12.78 10.95
CA PRO A 267 40.65 13.99 11.29
C PRO A 267 41.35 13.91 12.66
N ALA A 268 40.71 13.31 13.66
CA ALA A 268 41.29 13.15 15.00
C ALA A 268 42.46 12.18 14.99
N LEU A 269 42.39 11.10 14.24
CA LEU A 269 43.49 10.15 14.06
C LEU A 269 44.67 10.79 13.34
N LEU A 270 44.41 11.58 12.28
CA LEU A 270 45.44 12.30 11.58
C LEU A 270 46.13 13.33 12.47
N LEU A 271 45.41 14.03 13.34
CA LEU A 271 45.96 14.95 14.30
C LEU A 271 46.82 14.21 15.33
N LEU A 272 46.41 13.06 15.80
CA LEU A 272 47.16 12.22 16.72
C LEU A 272 48.47 11.73 16.09
N ASP A 273 48.44 11.27 14.85
CA ASP A 273 49.61 10.85 14.10
C ASP A 273 50.57 12.03 13.90
N LEU A 274 50.04 13.21 13.55
CA LEU A 274 50.89 14.41 13.43
C LEU A 274 51.53 14.79 14.77
N LEU A 275 50.79 14.71 15.86
CA LEU A 275 51.32 14.99 17.20
C LEU A 275 52.40 13.99 17.61
N LEU A 276 52.20 12.70 17.34
CA LEU A 276 53.20 11.65 17.56
C LEU A 276 54.47 11.90 16.78
N VAL A 277 54.32 12.27 15.50
CA VAL A 277 55.46 12.66 14.65
C VAL A 277 56.21 13.87 15.23
N LEU A 278 55.48 14.90 15.63
CA LEU A 278 56.10 16.10 16.24
C LEU A 278 56.83 15.76 17.55
N VAL A 279 56.26 14.90 18.37
CA VAL A 279 56.91 14.45 19.64
C VAL A 279 58.15 13.62 19.35
N MET A 280 58.10 12.65 18.44
CA MET A 280 59.24 11.81 18.06
C MET A 280 60.37 12.62 17.44
N TYR A 281 60.05 13.59 16.63
CA TYR A 281 61.06 14.42 15.94
C TYR A 281 61.36 15.74 16.66
N ARG A 282 60.81 15.96 17.85
CA ARG A 282 61.07 17.15 18.69
C ARG A 282 62.53 17.53 18.77
N PRO A 283 63.48 16.60 19.04
CA PRO A 283 64.90 16.96 19.16
C PRO A 283 65.53 17.41 17.82
N LEU A 284 65.04 16.86 16.70
CA LEU A 284 65.48 17.23 15.36
C LEU A 284 64.92 18.59 14.96
N LEU A 285 63.61 18.79 15.13
CA LEU A 285 62.89 20.04 14.91
C LEU A 285 63.49 21.17 15.72
N TRP A 286 63.83 20.92 16.98
CA TRP A 286 64.51 21.92 17.83
C TRP A 286 65.87 22.29 17.33
N ARG A 287 66.65 21.33 16.79
CA ARG A 287 67.99 21.62 16.18
C ARG A 287 67.84 22.44 14.90
N VAL A 288 66.86 22.16 14.07
CA VAL A 288 66.56 22.88 12.83
C VAL A 288 66.09 24.32 13.15
N LEU A 289 65.11 24.43 14.06
CA LEU A 289 64.58 25.73 14.49
C LEU A 289 65.67 26.60 15.12
N ARG A 290 66.59 26.04 15.96
CA ARG A 290 67.75 26.79 16.50
C ARG A 290 68.72 27.24 15.43
N ARG A 291 68.82 26.51 14.33
CA ARG A 291 69.73 26.94 13.19
C ARG A 291 69.10 28.02 12.31
N LEU A 292 67.78 27.99 12.20
CA LEU A 292 67.00 28.94 11.38
C LEU A 292 66.62 30.20 12.16
N ALA A 293 66.51 30.12 13.49
CA ALA A 293 66.13 31.25 14.32
C ALA A 293 66.97 32.49 14.10
N PRO A 294 68.36 32.40 14.02
CA PRO A 294 69.15 33.59 13.77
C PRO A 294 68.93 34.16 12.36
N ALA A 295 68.67 33.32 11.36
CA ALA A 295 68.42 33.80 10.00
C ALA A 295 66.97 34.42 9.89
N ALA A 296 65.99 33.87 10.56
CA ALA A 296 64.64 34.42 10.60
C ALA A 296 64.58 35.76 11.37
N THR A 297 65.31 35.84 12.49
CA THR A 297 65.42 37.12 13.24
C THR A 297 66.20 38.17 12.47
N ALA A 298 67.25 37.78 11.76
CA ALA A 298 67.98 38.69 10.88
C ALA A 298 67.16 39.21 9.71
N SER A 299 66.30 38.29 9.11
CA SER A 299 65.40 38.66 8.03
C SER A 299 64.28 39.58 8.50
N LEU A 300 63.72 39.31 9.68
CA LEU A 300 62.70 40.18 10.30
C LEU A 300 63.26 41.52 10.70
N LEU A 301 64.51 41.55 11.22
CA LEU A 301 65.21 42.77 11.55
C LEU A 301 65.57 43.58 10.27
N ALA A 302 66.00 42.90 9.20
CA ALA A 302 66.24 43.52 7.91
C ALA A 302 64.97 44.08 7.29
N LEU A 303 63.87 43.37 7.42
CA LEU A 303 62.51 43.81 6.96
C LEU A 303 62.07 45.04 7.78
N ALA A 304 62.29 45.02 9.10
CA ALA A 304 61.98 46.15 9.98
C ALA A 304 62.83 47.36 9.70
N LEU A 305 64.14 47.16 9.45
CA LEU A 305 65.06 48.24 9.05
C LEU A 305 64.70 48.78 7.66
N ALA A 306 64.38 47.93 6.69
CA ALA A 306 63.89 48.34 5.38
C ALA A 306 62.57 49.12 5.46
N ALA A 307 61.66 48.69 6.31
CA ALA A 307 60.37 49.38 6.60
C ALA A 307 60.66 50.73 7.32
N GLY A 308 61.69 50.78 8.20
CA GLY A 308 62.11 51.99 8.87
C GLY A 308 62.77 53.04 7.93
N HIS A 309 63.49 52.60 6.87
CA HIS A 309 64.09 53.49 5.84
C HIS A 309 63.03 54.04 4.86
N LEU A 310 61.90 53.37 4.69
CA LEU A 310 60.74 53.84 3.90
C LEU A 310 59.80 54.70 4.73
N GLY A 311 60.06 54.85 6.03
CA GLY A 311 59.13 55.41 7.00
C GLY A 311 59.36 56.85 7.43
N GLY A 312 59.99 57.68 6.58
CA GLY A 312 60.08 59.13 6.80
C GLY A 312 58.82 59.92 6.53
N VAL A 313 57.76 59.26 5.98
CA VAL A 313 56.49 59.94 5.69
C VAL A 313 55.32 58.94 5.93
N GLY A 314 54.68 59.09 7.07
CA GLY A 314 53.30 58.61 7.13
C GLY A 314 52.96 57.38 7.96
N LEU A 315 53.82 56.93 8.92
CA LEU A 315 53.42 55.82 9.84
C LEU A 315 52.18 56.15 10.69
N ASP A 316 51.95 57.40 11.00
CA ASP A 316 50.79 57.86 11.74
C ASP A 316 49.45 57.74 10.92
N SER A 317 49.53 57.86 9.62
CA SER A 317 48.38 57.76 8.71
C SER A 317 48.08 56.32 8.36
N ALA A 318 49.11 55.44 8.30
CA ALA A 318 48.87 53.99 8.07
C ALA A 318 48.33 53.27 9.32
N TRP A 319 48.86 53.59 10.49
CA TRP A 319 48.43 53.07 11.75
C TRP A 319 46.96 53.44 12.03
N ARG A 320 46.53 54.67 11.77
CA ARG A 320 45.16 55.15 11.89
C ARG A 320 44.17 54.47 10.89
N ARG A 321 44.68 54.04 9.76
CA ARG A 321 43.85 53.27 8.78
C ARG A 321 43.71 51.79 9.17
N ILE A 322 44.73 51.18 9.78
CA ILE A 322 44.73 49.77 10.16
C ILE A 322 43.98 49.55 11.48
N THR A 323 44.14 50.47 12.46
CA THR A 323 43.53 50.27 13.77
C THR A 323 42.09 50.80 13.90
N GLY A 324 41.58 51.53 12.92
CA GLY A 324 40.16 51.94 12.91
C GLY A 324 39.70 52.74 14.14
N SER A 325 40.64 53.32 14.91
CA SER A 325 40.34 54.01 16.17
C SER A 325 39.76 55.38 15.90
N ARG A 326 38.47 55.43 15.65
CA ARG A 326 37.67 56.63 15.95
C ARG A 326 37.06 56.45 17.33
N ALA A 327 37.62 57.11 18.29
CA ALA A 327 36.95 57.31 19.54
C ALA A 327 35.76 58.25 19.31
N THR A 328 34.60 57.69 19.16
CA THR A 328 33.32 58.44 19.33
C THR A 328 32.28 57.55 19.93
N GLY A 329 31.88 57.90 21.18
CA GLY A 329 30.52 57.79 21.66
C GLY A 329 29.90 56.41 21.78
N LEU A 330 29.99 55.83 22.95
CA LEU A 330 29.12 54.80 23.44
C LEU A 330 27.65 55.18 23.22
N ARG A 331 27.05 54.77 22.12
CA ARG A 331 25.59 54.62 22.01
C ARG A 331 25.26 53.15 22.14
N ARG A 332 24.55 52.82 23.25
CA ARG A 332 23.93 51.50 23.45
C ARG A 332 23.06 51.13 22.26
N PRO A 333 23.15 49.89 21.72
CA PRO A 333 22.23 49.43 20.70
C PRO A 333 20.82 49.35 21.31
N ARG A 334 19.87 50.04 20.70
CA ARG A 334 18.43 49.91 20.98
C ARG A 334 18.00 48.48 20.59
N ARG A 335 17.39 47.76 21.52
CA ARG A 335 16.71 46.50 21.25
C ARG A 335 15.69 46.70 20.12
N PRO A 336 15.61 45.79 19.14
CA PRO A 336 14.54 45.81 18.17
C PRO A 336 13.19 45.49 18.86
N PRO A 337 12.08 46.06 18.40
CA PRO A 337 10.76 45.85 19.00
C PRO A 337 10.37 44.38 18.87
N ARG A 338 9.86 43.83 19.97
CA ARG A 338 9.25 42.49 20.00
C ARG A 338 8.06 42.47 19.05
N ARG A 339 8.05 41.54 18.10
CA ARG A 339 6.88 41.20 17.33
C ARG A 339 5.78 40.67 18.28
N PRO A 340 4.53 41.09 18.09
CA PRO A 340 3.43 40.49 18.83
C PRO A 340 3.22 39.03 18.44
N PRO A 341 2.70 38.17 19.32
CA PRO A 341 2.45 36.78 19.04
C PRO A 341 1.40 36.65 17.94
N ALA A 342 1.68 35.80 16.96
CA ALA A 342 0.74 35.44 15.92
C ALA A 342 -0.52 34.82 16.55
N SER A 343 -1.65 35.46 16.32
CA SER A 343 -2.98 34.96 16.66
C SER A 343 -3.25 33.66 15.87
N SER A 344 -3.58 32.60 16.59
CA SER A 344 -4.10 31.35 16.07
C SER A 344 -5.31 31.58 15.17
N PRO A 345 -5.43 30.89 14.03
CA PRO A 345 -6.64 30.98 13.21
C PRO A 345 -7.79 30.29 13.94
N SER A 346 -8.82 31.07 14.27
CA SER A 346 -10.13 30.59 14.70
C SER A 346 -10.73 29.72 13.58
N ARG A 347 -10.98 28.45 13.90
CA ARG A 347 -11.81 27.57 13.08
C ARG A 347 -13.22 28.15 13.02
N ARG A 348 -13.62 28.67 11.87
CA ARG A 348 -15.03 28.91 11.54
C ARG A 348 -15.67 27.55 11.20
N PRO A 349 -16.86 27.23 11.72
CA PRO A 349 -17.63 26.09 11.29
C PRO A 349 -18.17 26.32 9.86
N PRO A 350 -18.39 25.25 9.06
CA PRO A 350 -18.96 25.38 7.74
C PRO A 350 -20.39 25.93 7.81
N LYS A 351 -20.70 26.86 6.94
CA LYS A 351 -22.04 27.41 6.75
C LYS A 351 -23.01 26.28 6.36
N GLU A 352 -24.06 26.13 7.14
CA GLU A 352 -25.24 25.37 6.79
C GLU A 352 -25.79 25.84 5.43
N TRP A 353 -25.88 24.91 4.50
CA TRP A 353 -26.63 25.06 3.27
C TRP A 353 -28.13 24.98 3.63
N ARG A 354 -28.79 26.13 3.74
CA ARG A 354 -30.25 26.19 3.71
C ARG A 354 -30.69 26.04 2.26
N GLY A 355 -30.92 24.80 1.83
CA GLY A 355 -31.61 24.47 0.60
C GLY A 355 -33.11 24.75 0.76
N ARG A 356 -33.67 25.51 -0.13
CA ARG A 356 -35.10 25.80 -0.22
C ARG A 356 -35.85 24.51 -0.52
N SER A 357 -36.72 24.12 0.37
CA SER A 357 -37.75 23.12 0.11
C SER A 357 -38.73 23.67 -0.93
N ALA A 358 -38.70 23.13 -2.12
CA ALA A 358 -39.83 23.21 -3.04
C ALA A 358 -40.82 22.11 -2.65
N ALA A 359 -41.92 22.51 -2.06
CA ALA A 359 -43.03 21.64 -1.76
C ALA A 359 -43.65 21.12 -3.09
N ILE A 360 -43.47 19.85 -3.38
CA ILE A 360 -44.25 19.14 -4.39
C ILE A 360 -45.39 18.46 -3.64
N HIS A 361 -46.59 18.96 -3.82
CA HIS A 361 -47.83 18.36 -3.36
C HIS A 361 -47.98 16.98 -3.99
N PRO A 362 -48.24 15.92 -3.24
CA PRO A 362 -48.72 14.67 -3.80
C PRO A 362 -50.20 14.80 -4.17
N ARG A 363 -50.51 14.68 -5.46
CA ARG A 363 -51.90 14.43 -5.90
C ARG A 363 -52.32 13.07 -5.36
N ARG A 364 -53.34 13.07 -4.52
CA ARG A 364 -54.08 11.86 -4.13
C ARG A 364 -54.73 11.26 -5.40
N VAL A 365 -54.28 10.09 -5.78
CA VAL A 365 -55.07 9.16 -6.58
C VAL A 365 -55.58 8.10 -5.61
N THR A 366 -56.86 8.26 -5.24
CA THR A 366 -57.61 7.26 -4.47
C THR A 366 -58.10 6.25 -5.49
N GLU A 367 -57.39 5.18 -5.69
CA GLU A 367 -57.94 3.98 -6.34
C GLU A 367 -58.11 2.90 -5.29
N MET A 368 -59.37 2.53 -5.08
CA MET A 368 -59.79 1.43 -4.21
C MET A 368 -59.31 0.10 -4.84
N VAL A 369 -58.27 -0.47 -4.25
CA VAL A 369 -57.86 -1.85 -4.58
C VAL A 369 -58.71 -2.80 -3.73
N GLN A 370 -59.51 -3.62 -4.38
CA GLN A 370 -60.20 -4.75 -3.80
C GLN A 370 -59.18 -5.75 -3.22
N PRO A 371 -59.43 -6.36 -2.06
CA PRO A 371 -58.55 -7.38 -1.51
C PRO A 371 -58.83 -8.73 -2.19
N GLY A 372 -57.89 -9.25 -2.94
CA GLY A 372 -58.01 -10.63 -3.42
C GLY A 372 -57.30 -10.96 -4.74
N GLU A 373 -56.12 -10.46 -5.01
CA GLU A 373 -55.24 -11.13 -5.97
C GLU A 373 -53.78 -10.82 -5.60
N SER A 374 -53.11 -11.78 -4.94
CA SER A 374 -51.66 -11.77 -4.84
C SER A 374 -51.10 -12.10 -6.21
N ARG A 375 -50.80 -11.05 -7.02
CA ARG A 375 -50.03 -11.24 -8.26
C ARG A 375 -48.65 -11.78 -7.88
N ARG A 376 -48.41 -13.04 -8.24
CA ARG A 376 -47.08 -13.64 -8.25
C ARG A 376 -46.25 -12.86 -9.28
N ARG A 377 -45.33 -11.99 -8.83
CA ARG A 377 -44.38 -11.32 -9.70
C ARG A 377 -43.21 -12.26 -9.94
N SER A 378 -43.12 -12.76 -11.17
CA SER A 378 -41.85 -13.30 -11.69
C SER A 378 -40.86 -12.17 -11.83
N ILE A 379 -39.54 -12.47 -11.68
CA ILE A 379 -38.45 -11.52 -11.99
C ILE A 379 -38.53 -11.00 -13.44
N TYR A 380 -39.29 -11.63 -14.30
CA TYR A 380 -39.54 -11.22 -15.70
C TYR A 380 -40.59 -10.14 -15.82
N ASP A 381 -41.49 -9.93 -14.83
CA ASP A 381 -42.55 -8.91 -14.89
C ASP A 381 -42.02 -7.49 -14.69
N ASP A 382 -40.85 -7.31 -14.06
CA ASP A 382 -40.22 -6.01 -13.88
C ASP A 382 -39.42 -5.52 -15.12
N PHE A 383 -39.34 -6.33 -16.17
CA PHE A 383 -38.59 -6.02 -17.40
C PHE A 383 -39.44 -5.79 -18.65
N SER A 384 -40.78 -5.72 -18.49
CA SER A 384 -41.66 -5.36 -19.58
C SER A 384 -41.91 -3.86 -19.61
N LEU A 385 -40.91 -3.08 -20.10
CA LEU A 385 -41.07 -1.76 -20.72
C LEU A 385 -39.87 -1.49 -21.61
#